data_8514c53490d718a6993a08022cd01c3d
#
_entry.id   8514c53490d718a6993a08022cd01c3d
#
_cell.length_a   1.000
_cell.length_b   1.000
_cell.length_c   1.000
_cell.angle_alpha   90.00
_cell.angle_beta   90.00
_cell.angle_gamma   90.00
#
_symmetry.space_group_name_H-M   'P 1'
#
loop_
_entity.id
_entity.type
_entity.pdbx_description
1 polymer ?
#
loop_
_entity_poly.entity_id
_entity_poly.type
_entity_poly.pdbx_seq_one_letter_code
_entity_poly.pdbx_strand_id
1 'polypeptide(L)'
;MTAHETSSNAPDLTAAGRRARHAAAAVLALAAAPPALAAQPRAPAADTAAERRHAEEDARLHNDWANLARYRAENAALPPPRAGEARVVFMGNSITEGWARYFPAQFPGRPYVNRGIGGQTTPQMLVRFRQDVVALRPRAVVILAGTNDIAGNTGPASLGMIADNLASMAEVACENGIRVVLSSVLPVHDYPWRPGLDPAPKIVALNRWIRDYARARGHVYLDYHSAMADARGGLPRALAEDGVHPTEAGYRVMAPLAERAITEALGRR
;
A
#
# COMPACT_ATOMS: atom_id res chain seq x y z
N MET A 1 43.67 11.02 -49.93
CA MET A 1 43.32 10.82 -51.32
C MET A 1 41.88 11.10 -51.49
N THR A 2 41.60 12.24 -52.09
CA THR A 2 40.57 12.70 -53.02
C THR A 2 39.14 12.73 -52.44
N ALA A 3 38.53 13.84 -52.07
CA ALA A 3 38.25 15.14 -52.73
C ALA A 3 37.35 15.01 -53.97
N HIS A 4 36.15 15.62 -53.88
CA HIS A 4 35.51 16.47 -54.88
C HIS A 4 34.10 16.80 -54.37
N GLU A 5 33.73 18.06 -53.92
CA GLU A 5 33.45 19.28 -54.73
C GLU A 5 32.55 18.98 -55.94
N THR A 6 31.48 19.68 -56.20
CA THR A 6 31.08 21.09 -56.38
C THR A 6 29.61 21.07 -56.77
N SER A 7 28.78 22.02 -56.71
CA SER A 7 28.66 23.37 -57.18
C SER A 7 27.17 23.65 -57.45
N SER A 8 26.58 24.66 -56.88
CA SER A 8 26.17 25.94 -57.47
C SER A 8 25.25 25.90 -58.70
N ASN A 9 24.03 26.47 -58.56
CA ASN A 9 23.63 27.57 -59.45
C ASN A 9 22.24 28.13 -59.11
N ALA A 10 22.22 29.42 -58.89
CA ALA A 10 21.09 30.30 -59.22
C ALA A 10 21.33 30.89 -60.57
N PRO A 11 20.37 31.35 -61.32
CA PRO A 11 20.21 32.77 -61.59
C PRO A 11 18.74 33.24 -61.60
N ASP A 12 18.46 34.40 -61.26
CA ASP A 12 18.58 35.80 -61.68
C ASP A 12 17.56 36.26 -62.74
N LEU A 13 16.82 37.26 -62.32
CA LEU A 13 16.42 38.52 -62.90
C LEU A 13 15.53 38.64 -64.17
N THR A 14 14.57 39.53 -63.97
CA THR A 14 14.09 40.67 -64.83
C THR A 14 12.97 40.37 -65.80
N ALA A 15 11.88 41.09 -65.83
CA ALA A 15 11.63 42.40 -66.39
C ALA A 15 10.16 42.75 -66.36
N ALA A 16 9.83 43.87 -65.84
CA ALA A 16 9.11 45.03 -66.39
C ALA A 16 7.91 44.81 -67.31
N GLY A 17 6.75 45.34 -66.92
CA GLY A 17 5.61 45.61 -67.80
C GLY A 17 4.58 46.52 -67.13
N ARG A 18 4.55 47.74 -67.57
CA ARG A 18 3.79 48.93 -67.14
C ARG A 18 2.28 48.85 -67.48
N ARG A 19 1.52 49.57 -66.62
CA ARG A 19 0.28 50.36 -66.88
C ARG A 19 -1.06 49.62 -66.75
N ALA A 20 -1.92 50.05 -65.84
CA ALA A 20 -2.98 51.00 -66.09
C ALA A 20 -3.72 51.37 -64.77
N ARG A 21 -3.93 52.65 -64.63
CA ARG A 21 -4.66 53.23 -63.48
C ARG A 21 -6.16 53.07 -63.76
N HIS A 22 -6.89 52.51 -62.79
CA HIS A 22 -8.32 52.79 -62.63
C HIS A 22 -8.56 53.05 -61.16
N ALA A 23 -8.94 54.26 -60.83
CA ALA A 23 -9.40 54.65 -59.50
C ALA A 23 -10.84 54.12 -59.34
N ALA A 24 -11.03 53.24 -58.37
CA ALA A 24 -12.33 52.87 -57.85
C ALA A 24 -12.37 53.28 -56.39
N ALA A 25 -13.24 54.21 -56.06
CA ALA A 25 -13.51 54.63 -54.69
C ALA A 25 -14.18 53.47 -53.94
N ALA A 26 -13.49 52.91 -52.99
CA ALA A 26 -14.05 51.93 -52.08
C ALA A 26 -14.57 52.67 -50.83
N VAL A 27 -15.88 52.62 -50.66
CA VAL A 27 -16.55 53.03 -49.43
C VAL A 27 -16.13 52.07 -48.32
N LEU A 28 -15.40 52.59 -47.35
CA LEU A 28 -15.07 51.84 -46.14
C LEU A 28 -16.34 51.76 -45.27
N ALA A 29 -17.03 50.65 -45.31
CA ALA A 29 -17.99 50.27 -44.25
C ALA A 29 -17.19 49.81 -43.05
N LEU A 30 -17.12 50.64 -42.00
CA LEU A 30 -16.66 50.20 -40.66
C LEU A 30 -17.69 49.22 -40.11
N ALA A 31 -17.44 47.93 -40.26
CA ALA A 31 -18.15 46.92 -39.49
C ALA A 31 -17.65 46.98 -38.05
N ALA A 32 -18.44 47.52 -37.13
CA ALA A 32 -18.16 47.43 -35.71
C ALA A 32 -18.18 45.94 -35.29
N ALA A 33 -17.02 45.40 -34.92
CA ALA A 33 -16.94 44.08 -34.33
C ALA A 33 -17.75 44.05 -33.02
N PRO A 34 -18.55 43.03 -32.78
CA PRO A 34 -19.23 42.91 -31.48
C PRO A 34 -18.18 42.80 -30.37
N PRO A 35 -18.47 43.38 -29.17
CA PRO A 35 -17.52 43.25 -28.04
C PRO A 35 -17.32 41.78 -27.73
N ALA A 36 -16.04 41.37 -27.70
CA ALA A 36 -15.69 40.04 -27.25
C ALA A 36 -16.27 39.83 -25.84
N LEU A 37 -17.19 38.87 -25.71
CA LEU A 37 -17.72 38.45 -24.44
C LEU A 37 -16.50 38.00 -23.60
N ALA A 38 -16.11 38.82 -22.62
CA ALA A 38 -15.05 38.44 -21.69
C ALA A 38 -15.48 37.12 -21.06
N ALA A 39 -14.66 36.06 -21.28
CA ALA A 39 -14.89 34.80 -20.64
C ALA A 39 -14.87 35.03 -19.13
N GLN A 40 -16.01 34.86 -18.49
CA GLN A 40 -16.09 34.90 -17.03
C GLN A 40 -15.17 33.82 -16.49
N PRO A 41 -14.34 34.11 -15.47
CA PRO A 41 -13.54 33.08 -14.83
C PRO A 41 -14.49 32.00 -14.33
N ARG A 42 -14.33 30.80 -14.87
CA ARG A 42 -15.07 29.62 -14.45
C ARG A 42 -14.76 29.43 -12.95
N ALA A 43 -15.80 29.47 -12.11
CA ALA A 43 -15.65 29.15 -10.71
C ALA A 43 -14.92 27.80 -10.61
N PRO A 44 -13.91 27.63 -9.70
CA PRO A 44 -13.25 26.36 -9.53
C PRO A 44 -14.34 25.30 -9.31
N ALA A 45 -14.27 24.21 -10.08
CA ALA A 45 -15.17 23.09 -9.91
C ALA A 45 -15.08 22.65 -8.45
N ALA A 46 -16.23 22.47 -7.78
CA ALA A 46 -16.22 22.02 -6.39
C ALA A 46 -15.49 20.67 -6.32
N ASP A 47 -14.41 20.62 -5.54
CA ASP A 47 -13.65 19.40 -5.33
C ASP A 47 -14.59 18.26 -4.94
N THR A 48 -14.54 17.18 -5.69
CA THR A 48 -15.34 16.00 -5.37
C THR A 48 -14.81 15.38 -4.06
N ALA A 49 -15.66 14.61 -3.38
CA ALA A 49 -15.22 13.89 -2.18
C ALA A 49 -14.06 12.91 -2.48
N ALA A 50 -13.95 12.47 -3.74
CA ALA A 50 -12.84 11.62 -4.19
C ALA A 50 -11.54 12.41 -4.34
N GLU A 51 -11.57 13.59 -4.93
CA GLU A 51 -10.41 14.48 -5.08
C GLU A 51 -9.87 14.93 -3.73
N ARG A 52 -10.76 15.28 -2.78
CA ARG A 52 -10.34 15.63 -1.41
C ARG A 52 -9.65 14.46 -0.72
N ARG A 53 -10.21 13.25 -0.78
CA ARG A 53 -9.56 12.05 -0.20
C ARG A 53 -8.20 11.78 -0.83
N HIS A 54 -8.08 11.96 -2.13
CA HIS A 54 -6.80 11.77 -2.84
C HIS A 54 -5.76 12.80 -2.41
N ALA A 55 -6.16 14.07 -2.32
CA ALA A 55 -5.29 15.13 -1.82
C ALA A 55 -4.87 14.94 -0.35
N GLU A 56 -5.79 14.47 0.51
CA GLU A 56 -5.50 14.14 1.91
C GLU A 56 -4.51 12.96 2.01
N GLU A 57 -4.69 11.93 1.16
CA GLU A 57 -3.76 10.80 1.12
C GLU A 57 -2.39 11.19 0.60
N ASP A 58 -2.30 11.98 -0.45
CA ASP A 58 -1.05 12.55 -0.96
C ASP A 58 -0.35 13.40 0.09
N ALA A 59 -1.08 14.30 0.74
CA ALA A 59 -0.54 15.12 1.82
C ALA A 59 -0.03 14.24 2.98
N ARG A 60 -0.74 13.19 3.35
CA ARG A 60 -0.31 12.25 4.37
C ARG A 60 0.97 11.51 3.95
N LEU A 61 1.03 11.01 2.71
CA LEU A 61 2.22 10.31 2.21
C LEU A 61 3.46 11.21 2.18
N HIS A 62 3.29 12.52 1.97
CA HIS A 62 4.40 13.48 2.00
C HIS A 62 4.80 13.89 3.43
N ASN A 63 3.83 14.06 4.33
CA ASN A 63 4.08 14.60 5.67
C ASN A 63 4.24 13.51 6.75
N ASP A 64 3.60 12.35 6.58
CA ASP A 64 3.65 11.21 7.50
C ASP A 64 3.52 9.89 6.71
N TRP A 65 4.53 9.58 5.90
CA TRP A 65 4.53 8.44 5.00
C TRP A 65 4.19 7.11 5.68
N ALA A 66 4.70 6.89 6.87
CA ALA A 66 4.45 5.67 7.64
C ALA A 66 3.17 5.75 8.51
N ASN A 67 2.43 6.86 8.45
CA ASN A 67 1.24 7.13 9.26
C ASN A 67 1.51 6.95 10.77
N LEU A 68 2.59 7.58 11.26
CA LEU A 68 3.00 7.53 12.66
C LEU A 68 1.98 8.17 13.61
N ALA A 69 1.16 9.08 13.09
CA ALA A 69 0.11 9.73 13.86
C ALA A 69 -1.06 8.79 14.19
N ARG A 70 -1.29 7.71 13.39
CA ARG A 70 -2.50 6.89 13.41
C ARG A 70 -2.86 6.32 14.78
N TYR A 71 -1.88 5.78 15.50
CA TYR A 71 -2.10 5.15 16.80
C TYR A 71 -1.48 5.92 17.97
N ARG A 72 -0.99 7.15 17.75
CA ARG A 72 -0.27 7.92 18.78
C ARG A 72 -1.11 8.14 20.05
N ALA A 73 -2.37 8.54 19.89
CA ALA A 73 -3.27 8.79 21.01
C ALA A 73 -3.63 7.49 21.75
N GLU A 74 -3.99 6.43 21.00
CA GLU A 74 -4.33 5.13 21.58
C GLU A 74 -3.11 4.49 22.27
N ASN A 75 -1.91 4.64 21.69
CA ASN A 75 -0.69 4.16 22.33
C ASN A 75 -0.40 4.89 23.65
N ALA A 76 -0.59 6.21 23.69
CA ALA A 76 -0.40 7.01 24.89
C ALA A 76 -1.45 6.70 25.97
N ALA A 77 -2.67 6.40 25.58
CA ALA A 77 -3.75 6.04 26.51
C ALA A 77 -3.68 4.58 27.02
N LEU A 78 -2.91 3.71 26.33
CA LEU A 78 -2.81 2.31 26.72
C LEU A 78 -1.96 2.16 28.00
N PRO A 79 -2.54 1.64 29.10
CA PRO A 79 -1.78 1.51 30.35
C PRO A 79 -0.64 0.50 30.18
N PRO A 80 0.42 0.60 30.98
CA PRO A 80 1.46 -0.43 31.05
C PRO A 80 0.86 -1.81 31.28
N PRO A 81 1.45 -2.89 30.71
CA PRO A 81 1.00 -4.25 30.99
C PRO A 81 1.01 -4.53 32.50
N ARG A 82 -0.05 -5.16 33.01
CA ARG A 82 -0.11 -5.62 34.40
C ARG A 82 0.88 -6.76 34.62
N ALA A 83 1.27 -7.01 35.86
CA ALA A 83 2.07 -8.17 36.20
C ALA A 83 1.38 -9.46 35.72
N GLY A 84 2.09 -10.29 34.94
CA GLY A 84 1.54 -11.51 34.35
C GLY A 84 0.67 -11.33 33.10
N GLU A 85 0.36 -10.10 32.69
CA GLU A 85 -0.41 -9.85 31.46
C GLU A 85 0.35 -10.32 30.23
N ALA A 86 -0.26 -11.21 29.45
CA ALA A 86 0.27 -11.68 28.19
C ALA A 86 -0.24 -10.81 27.02
N ARG A 87 0.10 -9.51 27.05
CA ARG A 87 -0.25 -8.59 25.93
C ARG A 87 0.33 -9.11 24.62
N VAL A 88 -0.49 -9.10 23.58
CA VAL A 88 -0.07 -9.44 22.21
C VAL A 88 -0.45 -8.30 21.28
N VAL A 89 0.48 -7.89 20.42
CA VAL A 89 0.21 -6.91 19.37
C VAL A 89 0.04 -7.62 18.04
N PHE A 90 -1.02 -7.30 17.31
CA PHE A 90 -1.22 -7.70 15.93
C PHE A 90 -0.79 -6.55 15.02
N MET A 91 0.37 -6.72 14.40
CA MET A 91 0.97 -5.76 13.47
C MET A 91 0.64 -6.17 12.04
N GLY A 92 0.07 -5.24 11.26
CA GLY A 92 -0.29 -5.56 9.88
C GLY A 92 -0.91 -4.41 9.09
N ASN A 93 -1.57 -4.77 8.01
CA ASN A 93 -2.23 -3.86 7.07
C ASN A 93 -3.77 -3.84 7.25
N SER A 94 -4.51 -3.59 6.14
CA SER A 94 -5.98 -3.57 6.13
C SER A 94 -6.62 -4.88 6.62
N ILE A 95 -5.99 -6.03 6.38
CA ILE A 95 -6.47 -7.32 6.88
C ILE A 95 -6.43 -7.34 8.41
N THR A 96 -5.37 -6.85 9.02
CA THR A 96 -5.28 -6.72 10.47
C THR A 96 -6.20 -5.62 10.98
N GLU A 97 -6.22 -4.45 10.35
CA GLU A 97 -7.10 -3.33 10.73
C GLU A 97 -8.58 -3.74 10.74
N GLY A 98 -9.05 -4.36 9.66
CA GLY A 98 -10.43 -4.82 9.53
C GLY A 98 -10.84 -5.89 10.53
N TRP A 99 -9.86 -6.59 11.12
CA TRP A 99 -10.12 -7.59 12.14
C TRP A 99 -10.48 -7.00 13.52
N ALA A 100 -10.07 -5.74 13.78
CA ALA A 100 -10.26 -5.08 15.07
C ALA A 100 -11.72 -5.15 15.57
N ARG A 101 -12.70 -4.97 14.70
CA ARG A 101 -14.14 -5.01 15.03
C ARG A 101 -14.62 -6.37 15.54
N TYR A 102 -13.90 -7.46 15.21
CA TYR A 102 -14.25 -8.82 15.64
C TYR A 102 -13.44 -9.30 16.84
N PHE A 103 -12.41 -8.58 17.28
CA PHE A 103 -11.56 -8.96 18.40
C PHE A 103 -12.36 -9.26 19.68
N PRO A 104 -13.34 -8.42 20.10
CA PRO A 104 -14.08 -8.68 21.34
C PRO A 104 -14.83 -10.03 21.32
N ALA A 105 -15.36 -10.42 20.17
CA ALA A 105 -16.12 -11.66 20.01
C ALA A 105 -15.20 -12.88 19.80
N GLN A 106 -14.08 -12.71 19.09
CA GLN A 106 -13.20 -13.81 18.72
C GLN A 106 -12.06 -14.06 19.72
N PHE A 107 -11.72 -13.04 20.52
CA PHE A 107 -10.67 -13.11 21.56
C PHE A 107 -11.18 -12.56 22.90
N PRO A 108 -12.25 -13.12 23.45
CA PRO A 108 -12.86 -12.58 24.68
C PRO A 108 -11.88 -12.60 25.85
N GLY A 109 -11.72 -11.44 26.51
CA GLY A 109 -10.84 -11.28 27.65
C GLY A 109 -9.33 -11.35 27.36
N ARG A 110 -8.93 -11.45 26.10
CA ARG A 110 -7.52 -11.45 25.73
C ARG A 110 -6.97 -10.01 25.67
N PRO A 111 -5.78 -9.75 26.22
CA PRO A 111 -5.14 -8.44 26.14
C PRO A 111 -4.47 -8.23 24.77
N TYR A 112 -5.24 -8.35 23.71
CA TYR A 112 -4.75 -8.24 22.34
C TYR A 112 -4.97 -6.83 21.81
N VAL A 113 -3.94 -6.28 21.18
CA VAL A 113 -3.91 -4.91 20.66
C VAL A 113 -3.74 -4.97 19.15
N ASN A 114 -4.72 -4.41 18.43
CA ASN A 114 -4.66 -4.31 16.98
C ASN A 114 -3.87 -3.07 16.57
N ARG A 115 -2.90 -3.23 15.67
CA ARG A 115 -2.08 -2.17 15.06
C ARG A 115 -1.99 -2.37 13.55
N GLY A 116 -3.14 -2.69 12.94
CA GLY A 116 -3.31 -2.73 11.48
C GLY A 116 -3.52 -1.33 10.91
N ILE A 117 -2.94 -1.04 9.75
CA ILE A 117 -3.19 0.18 8.96
C ILE A 117 -3.37 -0.19 7.51
N GLY A 118 -4.52 0.18 6.93
CA GLY A 118 -4.87 -0.12 5.55
C GLY A 118 -3.83 0.35 4.53
N GLY A 119 -3.61 -0.45 3.50
CA GLY A 119 -2.71 -0.13 2.40
C GLY A 119 -1.21 -0.22 2.69
N GLN A 120 -0.81 -0.36 3.96
CA GLN A 120 0.61 -0.33 4.34
C GLN A 120 1.42 -1.51 3.81
N THR A 121 2.66 -1.17 3.42
CA THR A 121 3.73 -2.08 3.03
C THR A 121 4.71 -2.32 4.18
N THR A 122 5.57 -3.31 4.03
CA THR A 122 6.52 -3.71 5.08
C THR A 122 7.49 -2.59 5.51
N PRO A 123 8.03 -1.72 4.63
CA PRO A 123 8.88 -0.61 5.08
C PRO A 123 8.13 0.41 5.95
N GLN A 124 6.84 0.70 5.64
CA GLN A 124 6.03 1.57 6.48
C GLN A 124 5.79 0.96 7.87
N MET A 125 5.52 -0.35 7.93
CA MET A 125 5.35 -1.07 9.19
C MET A 125 6.65 -1.08 10.01
N LEU A 126 7.80 -1.28 9.38
CA LEU A 126 9.10 -1.24 10.05
C LEU A 126 9.37 0.13 10.69
N VAL A 127 9.09 1.24 10.00
CA VAL A 127 9.27 2.59 10.55
C VAL A 127 8.45 2.82 11.81
N ARG A 128 7.18 2.36 11.86
CA ARG A 128 6.30 2.53 13.02
C ARG A 128 6.42 1.41 14.07
N PHE A 129 7.24 0.38 13.84
CA PHE A 129 7.29 -0.81 14.68
C PHE A 129 7.65 -0.51 16.13
N ARG A 130 8.59 0.42 16.36
CA ARG A 130 8.99 0.79 17.72
C ARG A 130 7.85 1.40 18.52
N GLN A 131 7.12 2.38 17.93
CA GLN A 131 6.04 3.05 18.65
C GLN A 131 4.78 2.18 18.82
N ASP A 132 4.47 1.36 17.82
CA ASP A 132 3.21 0.62 17.76
C ASP A 132 3.33 -0.82 18.29
N VAL A 133 4.55 -1.31 18.52
CA VAL A 133 4.82 -2.63 19.08
C VAL A 133 5.70 -2.54 20.32
N VAL A 134 6.96 -2.13 20.15
CA VAL A 134 7.96 -2.22 21.23
C VAL A 134 7.57 -1.38 22.45
N ALA A 135 7.13 -0.13 22.23
CA ALA A 135 6.73 0.79 23.29
C ALA A 135 5.52 0.29 24.10
N LEU A 136 4.68 -0.58 23.52
CA LEU A 136 3.53 -1.18 24.19
C LEU A 136 3.92 -2.36 25.10
N ARG A 137 5.18 -2.78 25.07
CA ARG A 137 5.77 -3.86 25.90
C ARG A 137 4.96 -5.17 25.85
N PRO A 138 4.61 -5.69 24.64
CA PRO A 138 3.88 -6.95 24.56
C PRO A 138 4.79 -8.14 24.89
N ARG A 139 4.17 -9.27 25.25
CA ARG A 139 4.86 -10.56 25.36
C ARG A 139 5.11 -11.22 24.01
N ALA A 140 4.22 -10.94 23.04
CA ALA A 140 4.36 -11.43 21.68
C ALA A 140 3.82 -10.43 20.66
N VAL A 141 4.29 -10.56 19.43
CA VAL A 141 3.78 -9.85 18.25
C VAL A 141 3.41 -10.85 17.16
N VAL A 142 2.25 -10.66 16.55
CA VAL A 142 1.83 -11.36 15.32
C VAL A 142 2.02 -10.40 14.15
N ILE A 143 2.83 -10.77 13.19
CA ILE A 143 3.14 -9.93 12.01
C ILE A 143 2.48 -10.54 10.77
N LEU A 144 1.55 -9.80 10.16
CA LEU A 144 0.90 -10.15 8.89
C LEU A 144 1.16 -9.04 7.87
N ALA A 145 2.12 -9.25 6.97
CA ALA A 145 2.56 -8.24 6.01
C ALA A 145 3.09 -8.85 4.71
N GLY A 146 3.15 -8.04 3.65
CA GLY A 146 3.75 -8.41 2.35
C GLY A 146 2.79 -8.36 1.17
N THR A 147 1.47 -8.46 1.37
CA THR A 147 0.51 -8.44 0.26
C THR A 147 0.51 -7.10 -0.49
N ASN A 148 0.57 -5.99 0.23
CA ASN A 148 0.60 -4.64 -0.38
C ASN A 148 1.94 -4.32 -1.05
N ASP A 149 3.03 -4.92 -0.58
CA ASP A 149 4.33 -4.85 -1.23
C ASP A 149 4.29 -5.56 -2.59
N ILE A 150 3.71 -6.78 -2.63
CA ILE A 150 3.50 -7.54 -3.87
C ILE A 150 2.58 -6.78 -4.83
N ALA A 151 1.55 -6.11 -4.30
CA ALA A 151 0.67 -5.23 -5.07
C ALA A 151 1.37 -3.93 -5.53
N GLY A 152 2.55 -3.58 -4.97
CA GLY A 152 3.30 -2.38 -5.32
C GLY A 152 2.69 -1.07 -4.83
N ASN A 153 2.00 -1.08 -3.67
CA ASN A 153 1.31 0.10 -3.14
C ASN A 153 2.24 1.30 -2.87
N THR A 154 3.49 1.05 -2.53
CA THR A 154 4.51 2.11 -2.33
C THR A 154 5.64 2.04 -3.37
N GLY A 155 5.34 1.48 -4.54
CA GLY A 155 6.30 1.26 -5.60
C GLY A 155 6.75 -0.21 -5.73
N PRO A 156 7.61 -0.52 -6.70
CA PRO A 156 8.10 -1.88 -6.92
C PRO A 156 8.87 -2.42 -5.72
N ALA A 157 8.53 -3.63 -5.28
CA ALA A 157 9.26 -4.33 -4.23
C ALA A 157 9.65 -5.75 -4.69
N SER A 158 10.90 -6.14 -4.47
CA SER A 158 11.33 -7.52 -4.64
C SER A 158 10.94 -8.35 -3.40
N LEU A 159 10.85 -9.67 -3.57
CA LEU A 159 10.62 -10.57 -2.42
C LEU A 159 11.74 -10.46 -1.37
N GLY A 160 12.99 -10.18 -1.80
CA GLY A 160 14.11 -9.94 -0.90
C GLY A 160 13.89 -8.70 -0.02
N MET A 161 13.44 -7.57 -0.60
CA MET A 161 13.13 -6.36 0.18
C MET A 161 12.03 -6.60 1.22
N ILE A 162 10.99 -7.36 0.86
CA ILE A 162 9.92 -7.73 1.80
C ILE A 162 10.48 -8.60 2.93
N ALA A 163 11.29 -9.58 2.57
CA ALA A 163 11.95 -10.50 3.49
C ALA A 163 12.85 -9.75 4.50
N ASP A 164 13.67 -8.81 4.03
CA ASP A 164 14.56 -8.00 4.85
C ASP A 164 13.79 -7.15 5.87
N ASN A 165 12.66 -6.55 5.46
CA ASN A 165 11.80 -5.78 6.35
C ASN A 165 11.13 -6.67 7.42
N LEU A 166 10.66 -7.86 7.04
CA LEU A 166 10.09 -8.84 7.97
C LEU A 166 11.14 -9.34 8.96
N ALA A 167 12.35 -9.64 8.50
CA ALA A 167 13.48 -10.02 9.34
C ALA A 167 13.83 -8.91 10.33
N SER A 168 13.94 -7.67 9.85
CA SER A 168 14.24 -6.49 10.69
C SER A 168 13.19 -6.29 11.79
N MET A 169 11.89 -6.40 11.46
CA MET A 169 10.83 -6.32 12.49
C MET A 169 10.96 -7.45 13.53
N ALA A 170 11.25 -8.67 13.09
CA ALA A 170 11.44 -9.81 13.98
C ALA A 170 12.67 -9.63 14.88
N GLU A 171 13.78 -9.16 14.35
CA GLU A 171 15.00 -8.87 15.10
C GLU A 171 14.81 -7.76 16.13
N VAL A 172 14.15 -6.66 15.74
CA VAL A 172 13.77 -5.58 16.68
C VAL A 172 12.87 -6.12 17.80
N ALA A 173 11.92 -7.00 17.50
CA ALA A 173 11.08 -7.61 18.52
C ALA A 173 11.92 -8.47 19.49
N CYS A 174 12.80 -9.35 18.97
CA CYS A 174 13.64 -10.23 19.78
C CYS A 174 14.58 -9.46 20.71
N GLU A 175 15.25 -8.41 20.21
CA GLU A 175 16.12 -7.55 21.01
C GLU A 175 15.38 -6.84 22.17
N ASN A 176 14.06 -6.74 22.07
CA ASN A 176 13.20 -6.18 23.12
C ASN A 176 12.47 -7.27 23.94
N GLY A 177 12.87 -8.53 23.83
CA GLY A 177 12.30 -9.64 24.59
C GLY A 177 10.88 -10.04 24.15
N ILE A 178 10.46 -9.66 22.95
CA ILE A 178 9.12 -9.92 22.41
C ILE A 178 9.16 -11.20 21.57
N ARG A 179 8.29 -12.17 21.87
CA ARG A 179 8.15 -13.38 21.05
C ARG A 179 7.51 -13.05 19.70
N VAL A 180 7.99 -13.71 18.65
CA VAL A 180 7.56 -13.39 17.28
C VAL A 180 6.73 -14.53 16.71
N VAL A 181 5.56 -14.17 16.16
CA VAL A 181 4.74 -15.01 15.31
C VAL A 181 4.73 -14.37 13.93
N LEU A 182 5.33 -15.03 12.94
CA LEU A 182 5.30 -14.61 11.54
C LEU A 182 4.20 -15.37 10.82
N SER A 183 3.20 -14.64 10.32
CA SER A 183 2.14 -15.29 9.57
C SER A 183 2.43 -15.33 8.08
N SER A 184 1.91 -16.37 7.43
CA SER A 184 1.83 -16.39 5.97
C SER A 184 0.99 -15.22 5.46
N VAL A 185 1.36 -14.65 4.32
CA VAL A 185 0.48 -13.82 3.52
C VAL A 185 -0.70 -14.66 3.07
N LEU A 186 -1.91 -14.10 3.16
CA LEU A 186 -3.13 -14.79 2.73
C LEU A 186 -3.09 -15.08 1.22
N PRO A 187 -3.79 -16.13 0.76
CA PRO A 187 -3.89 -16.40 -0.66
C PRO A 187 -4.63 -15.28 -1.40
N VAL A 188 -4.10 -14.83 -2.53
CA VAL A 188 -4.72 -13.84 -3.42
C VAL A 188 -4.53 -14.29 -4.85
N HIS A 189 -5.64 -14.43 -5.59
CA HIS A 189 -5.60 -14.77 -7.00
C HIS A 189 -5.27 -13.55 -7.86
N ASP A 190 -5.89 -12.40 -7.56
CA ASP A 190 -5.60 -11.11 -8.19
C ASP A 190 -6.00 -9.96 -7.25
N TYR A 191 -5.44 -8.77 -7.46
CA TYR A 191 -5.79 -7.60 -6.69
C TYR A 191 -6.84 -6.75 -7.43
N PRO A 192 -8.03 -6.48 -6.84
CA PRO A 192 -9.06 -5.71 -7.52
C PRO A 192 -8.64 -4.28 -7.88
N TRP A 193 -7.69 -3.69 -7.14
CA TRP A 193 -7.13 -2.35 -7.44
C TRP A 193 -5.91 -2.37 -8.36
N ARG A 194 -5.35 -3.55 -8.67
CA ARG A 194 -4.22 -3.77 -9.58
C ARG A 194 -4.31 -5.11 -10.27
N PRO A 195 -5.26 -5.29 -11.18
CA PRO A 195 -5.47 -6.57 -11.86
C PRO A 195 -4.30 -6.96 -12.76
N GLY A 196 -4.09 -8.27 -12.91
CA GLY A 196 -3.10 -8.83 -13.82
C GLY A 196 -1.68 -8.96 -13.25
N LEU A 197 -1.48 -8.80 -11.93
CA LEU A 197 -0.15 -8.95 -11.30
C LEU A 197 0.27 -10.39 -11.04
N ASP A 198 -0.65 -11.35 -11.15
CA ASP A 198 -0.44 -12.76 -10.81
C ASP A 198 0.31 -12.93 -9.47
N PRO A 199 -0.30 -12.54 -8.34
CA PRO A 199 0.39 -12.52 -7.04
C PRO A 199 0.62 -13.91 -6.45
N ALA A 200 -0.18 -14.92 -6.80
CA ALA A 200 -0.18 -16.22 -6.15
C ALA A 200 1.19 -16.90 -6.12
N PRO A 201 1.98 -16.98 -7.22
CA PRO A 201 3.33 -17.55 -7.16
C PRO A 201 4.28 -16.78 -6.24
N LYS A 202 4.17 -15.44 -6.21
CA LYS A 202 4.99 -14.58 -5.35
C LYS A 202 4.64 -14.78 -3.88
N ILE A 203 3.34 -14.90 -3.57
CA ILE A 203 2.85 -15.18 -2.21
C ILE A 203 3.38 -16.53 -1.74
N VAL A 204 3.30 -17.58 -2.56
CA VAL A 204 3.82 -18.91 -2.22
C VAL A 204 5.32 -18.87 -1.95
N ALA A 205 6.08 -18.15 -2.79
CA ALA A 205 7.53 -18.00 -2.61
C ALA A 205 7.88 -17.23 -1.32
N LEU A 206 7.16 -16.13 -1.04
CA LEU A 206 7.35 -15.36 0.19
C LEU A 206 6.96 -16.19 1.42
N ASN A 207 5.85 -16.90 1.40
CA ASN A 207 5.41 -17.74 2.51
C ASN A 207 6.39 -18.89 2.80
N ARG A 208 7.04 -19.45 1.77
CA ARG A 208 8.14 -20.41 1.96
C ARG A 208 9.28 -19.77 2.74
N TRP A 209 9.72 -18.59 2.31
CA TRP A 209 10.77 -17.86 3.00
C TRP A 209 10.38 -17.52 4.45
N ILE A 210 9.17 -17.01 4.70
CA ILE A 210 8.67 -16.68 6.06
C ILE A 210 8.73 -17.92 6.96
N ARG A 211 8.26 -19.07 6.48
CA ARG A 211 8.28 -20.32 7.22
C ARG A 211 9.71 -20.77 7.56
N ASP A 212 10.58 -20.75 6.55
CA ASP A 212 11.96 -21.21 6.69
C ASP A 212 12.76 -20.27 7.61
N TYR A 213 12.56 -18.97 7.51
CA TYR A 213 13.13 -17.95 8.41
C TYR A 213 12.61 -18.13 9.86
N ALA A 214 11.30 -18.24 10.03
CA ALA A 214 10.71 -18.46 11.34
C ALA A 214 11.31 -19.71 12.01
N ARG A 215 11.43 -20.81 11.28
CA ARG A 215 12.03 -22.05 11.77
C ARG A 215 13.51 -21.87 12.16
N ALA A 216 14.28 -21.22 11.30
CA ALA A 216 15.72 -21.01 11.52
C ALA A 216 16.00 -20.10 12.73
N ARG A 217 15.11 -19.15 13.02
CA ARG A 217 15.25 -18.18 14.11
C ARG A 217 14.49 -18.56 15.39
N GLY A 218 13.83 -19.73 15.41
CA GLY A 218 13.05 -20.15 16.58
C GLY A 218 11.75 -19.37 16.78
N HIS A 219 11.24 -18.70 15.75
CA HIS A 219 9.93 -18.04 15.75
C HIS A 219 8.80 -19.03 15.47
N VAL A 220 7.57 -18.62 15.71
CA VAL A 220 6.38 -19.40 15.32
C VAL A 220 5.94 -18.96 13.92
N TYR A 221 5.76 -19.93 13.02
CA TYR A 221 5.12 -19.73 11.73
C TYR A 221 3.62 -19.98 11.86
N LEU A 222 2.81 -18.99 11.47
CA LEU A 222 1.35 -19.07 11.49
C LEU A 222 0.83 -19.21 10.06
N ASP A 223 0.36 -20.40 9.72
CA ASP A 223 -0.09 -20.73 8.37
C ASP A 223 -1.58 -20.44 8.17
N TYR A 224 -1.91 -19.22 7.78
CA TYR A 224 -3.25 -18.87 7.29
C TYR A 224 -3.46 -19.33 5.84
N HIS A 225 -2.39 -19.28 5.02
CA HIS A 225 -2.49 -19.55 3.59
C HIS A 225 -3.05 -20.94 3.31
N SER A 226 -2.45 -21.97 3.90
CA SER A 226 -2.90 -23.35 3.66
C SER A 226 -4.32 -23.64 4.16
N ALA A 227 -4.75 -22.91 5.20
CA ALA A 227 -6.11 -23.09 5.75
C ALA A 227 -7.20 -22.36 4.94
N MET A 228 -6.82 -21.39 4.09
CA MET A 228 -7.77 -20.49 3.45
C MET A 228 -7.70 -20.51 1.91
N ALA A 229 -6.68 -21.12 1.31
CA ALA A 229 -6.50 -21.16 -0.15
C ALA A 229 -7.54 -22.04 -0.83
N ASP A 230 -8.09 -21.55 -1.94
CA ASP A 230 -8.85 -22.38 -2.88
C ASP A 230 -7.92 -23.09 -3.89
N ALA A 231 -8.50 -23.89 -4.79
CA ALA A 231 -7.75 -24.63 -5.81
C ALA A 231 -7.01 -23.73 -6.83
N ARG A 232 -7.34 -22.43 -6.90
CA ARG A 232 -6.69 -21.44 -7.76
C ARG A 232 -5.64 -20.61 -7.06
N GLY A 233 -5.37 -20.89 -5.77
CA GLY A 233 -4.42 -20.16 -4.96
C GLY A 233 -4.92 -18.79 -4.47
N GLY A 234 -6.24 -18.56 -4.48
CA GLY A 234 -6.91 -17.38 -3.98
C GLY A 234 -7.77 -17.65 -2.76
N LEU A 235 -8.38 -16.59 -2.20
CA LEU A 235 -9.39 -16.71 -1.16
C LEU A 235 -10.76 -17.05 -1.80
N PRO A 236 -11.49 -18.05 -1.29
CA PRO A 236 -12.87 -18.28 -1.69
C PRO A 236 -13.75 -17.08 -1.38
N ARG A 237 -14.74 -16.74 -2.24
CA ARG A 237 -15.66 -15.62 -2.00
C ARG A 237 -16.37 -15.67 -0.64
N ALA A 238 -16.64 -16.84 -0.13
CA ALA A 238 -17.24 -17.02 1.19
C ALA A 238 -16.35 -16.47 2.32
N LEU A 239 -15.02 -16.47 2.13
CA LEU A 239 -14.04 -15.97 3.12
C LEU A 239 -13.58 -14.54 2.82
N ALA A 240 -13.66 -14.06 1.56
CA ALA A 240 -13.29 -12.72 1.14
C ALA A 240 -14.06 -12.33 -0.12
N GLU A 241 -14.99 -11.38 -0.03
CA GLU A 241 -15.85 -10.99 -1.16
C GLU A 241 -15.08 -10.40 -2.33
N ASP A 242 -14.04 -9.62 -2.03
CA ASP A 242 -13.13 -9.00 -3.00
C ASP A 242 -11.90 -9.85 -3.32
N GLY A 243 -11.80 -11.04 -2.73
CA GLY A 243 -10.68 -11.97 -2.91
C GLY A 243 -9.41 -11.62 -2.12
N VAL A 244 -9.44 -10.57 -1.26
CA VAL A 244 -8.28 -10.10 -0.49
C VAL A 244 -8.61 -9.89 0.99
N HIS A 245 -9.70 -9.18 1.29
CA HIS A 245 -10.07 -8.79 2.65
C HIS A 245 -11.05 -9.80 3.26
N PRO A 246 -10.66 -10.48 4.37
CA PRO A 246 -11.52 -11.47 4.98
C PRO A 246 -12.85 -10.89 5.45
N THR A 247 -13.93 -11.63 5.17
CA THR A 247 -15.22 -11.44 5.80
C THR A 247 -15.16 -11.91 7.27
N GLU A 248 -16.26 -11.75 8.02
CA GLU A 248 -16.35 -12.34 9.35
C GLU A 248 -16.07 -13.85 9.34
N ALA A 249 -16.56 -14.56 8.31
CA ALA A 249 -16.28 -15.99 8.14
C ALA A 249 -14.79 -16.27 7.92
N GLY A 250 -14.10 -15.43 7.14
CA GLY A 250 -12.64 -15.51 6.98
C GLY A 250 -11.90 -15.31 8.30
N TYR A 251 -12.27 -14.30 9.08
CA TYR A 251 -11.65 -14.07 10.40
C TYR A 251 -11.97 -15.19 11.40
N ARG A 252 -13.13 -15.84 11.31
CA ARG A 252 -13.43 -17.03 12.13
C ARG A 252 -12.51 -18.22 11.82
N VAL A 253 -12.03 -18.35 10.59
CA VAL A 253 -10.99 -19.34 10.24
C VAL A 253 -9.64 -18.92 10.82
N MET A 254 -9.30 -17.64 10.76
CA MET A 254 -8.00 -17.12 11.21
C MET A 254 -7.85 -17.17 12.74
N ALA A 255 -8.90 -16.87 13.50
CA ALA A 255 -8.83 -16.69 14.96
C ALA A 255 -8.26 -17.91 15.71
N PRO A 256 -8.75 -19.14 15.53
CA PRO A 256 -8.21 -20.29 16.24
C PRO A 256 -6.76 -20.63 15.83
N LEU A 257 -6.36 -20.27 14.60
CA LEU A 257 -4.99 -20.44 14.14
C LEU A 257 -4.06 -19.47 14.88
N ALA A 258 -4.48 -18.20 14.98
CA ALA A 258 -3.75 -17.17 15.73
C ALA A 258 -3.59 -17.56 17.21
N GLU A 259 -4.67 -17.99 17.87
CA GLU A 259 -4.63 -18.40 19.29
C GLU A 259 -3.63 -19.55 19.52
N ARG A 260 -3.62 -20.56 18.66
CA ARG A 260 -2.65 -21.66 18.75
C ARG A 260 -1.21 -21.17 18.61
N ALA A 261 -0.95 -20.35 17.59
CA ALA A 261 0.38 -19.81 17.34
C ALA A 261 0.87 -18.89 18.47
N ILE A 262 -0.01 -18.05 19.02
CA ILE A 262 0.29 -17.19 20.18
C ILE A 262 0.58 -18.05 21.42
N THR A 263 -0.23 -19.05 21.69
CA THR A 263 -0.01 -19.98 22.83
C THR A 263 1.32 -20.68 22.71
N GLU A 264 1.67 -21.16 21.53
CA GLU A 264 2.98 -21.75 21.25
C GLU A 264 4.11 -20.75 21.47
N ALA A 265 4.00 -19.52 20.94
CA ALA A 265 5.03 -18.50 21.11
C ALA A 265 5.28 -18.13 22.59
N LEU A 266 4.18 -17.99 23.35
CA LEU A 266 4.25 -17.67 24.78
C LEU A 266 4.75 -18.83 25.64
N GLY A 267 4.61 -20.08 25.21
CA GLY A 267 5.10 -21.29 25.89
C GLY A 267 6.56 -21.63 25.61
N ARG A 268 7.16 -21.05 24.56
CA ARG A 268 8.59 -21.26 24.25
C ARG A 268 9.45 -20.57 25.32
N ARG A 269 10.42 -21.32 25.85
CA ARG A 269 11.39 -20.84 26.86
C ARG A 269 12.55 -20.10 26.20
#